data_486190af8c16781554b81db8ac8c48fe
#
_entry.id   486190af8c16781554b81db8ac8c48fe
#
_cell.length_a   1.000
_cell.length_b   1.000
_cell.length_c   1.000
_cell.angle_alpha   90.00
_cell.angle_beta   90.00
_cell.angle_gamma   90.00
#
_symmetry.space_group_name_H-M   'P 1'
#
loop_
_entity.id
_entity.type
_entity.pdbx_description
1 polymer ?
#
loop_
_entity_poly.entity_id
_entity_poly.type
_entity_poly.pdbx_seq_one_letter_code
_entity_poly.pdbx_strand_id
1 'polypeptide(L)'
;METTSKRKSGTTDLTVGKPLFQILRFALPLVLGTLFQQLYSFADTVIVGRCLGTDALGAVGTTYSLNFLILGFVQGACVGFGIPVAETFGAKDKGGLRKYLFNGALLCVVLSVVFTLFTTLMAGPLLQLIHTPEELYADAVLYIRIIFLGIPATVLYNYASSVLRAMGDSQHPFYFLLAASVLNIGLDYLLIVSMGMGVDGAALATVLSQLLSGGLCAFWFFTRTAKQEELTFRGQSSLLSAGHCKRLAYIGFPMGFEYSVSAIGAVIMQDAINLLGSTAVAAQTAGEKIRQMFTLPMESVGMAMATYVGQNHGAHRTDRIKQGIKDGCTIQLTYCVAAWVVIFFVKPYAVGLVLGDADPAVTAGAIQYLAIMSMLFCFHGLLMIFRNTLQGLGYSVQAIISGVGELIGRSLGGLLAVKTGLGYVGICLSNPFAWGLAMLYCMFMVRRMLKRED
;
A
#
# COMPACT_ATOMS: atom_id res chain seq x y z
N MET A 1 23.62 -30.51 9.48
CA MET A 1 22.84 -30.64 8.23
C MET A 1 21.36 -30.66 8.64
N GLU A 2 20.74 -29.50 8.84
CA GLU A 2 19.32 -29.43 9.12
C GLU A 2 18.57 -29.54 7.79
N THR A 3 17.84 -30.63 7.68
CA THR A 3 16.95 -30.91 6.55
C THR A 3 15.91 -29.82 6.42
N THR A 4 16.05 -29.00 5.39
CA THR A 4 14.96 -28.13 4.90
C THR A 4 13.76 -29.01 4.58
N SER A 5 12.84 -29.13 5.55
CA SER A 5 11.52 -29.69 5.29
C SER A 5 10.85 -28.81 4.24
N LYS A 6 10.97 -29.19 2.96
CA LYS A 6 10.13 -28.68 1.89
C LYS A 6 8.70 -29.09 2.24
N ARG A 7 7.95 -28.22 2.96
CA ARG A 7 6.51 -28.32 2.94
C ARG A 7 6.09 -28.26 1.47
N LYS A 8 5.37 -29.27 0.99
CA LYS A 8 4.85 -29.41 -0.40
C LYS A 8 3.81 -28.35 -0.77
N SER A 9 3.78 -27.21 -0.12
CA SER A 9 2.85 -26.11 -0.31
C SER A 9 3.60 -24.81 -0.54
N GLY A 10 3.00 -23.89 -1.26
CA GLY A 10 3.51 -22.54 -1.48
C GLY A 10 3.65 -21.68 -0.21
N THR A 11 3.25 -22.18 0.96
CA THR A 11 3.36 -21.47 2.25
C THR A 11 4.78 -21.56 2.80
N THR A 12 5.35 -20.41 3.17
CA THR A 12 6.68 -20.28 3.79
C THR A 12 6.50 -20.05 5.28
N ASP A 13 7.01 -20.95 6.13
CA ASP A 13 7.08 -20.73 7.57
C ASP A 13 8.23 -19.76 7.87
N LEU A 14 7.90 -18.52 8.21
CA LEU A 14 8.87 -17.45 8.46
C LEU A 14 9.54 -17.59 9.85
N THR A 15 9.10 -18.54 10.66
CA THR A 15 9.69 -18.81 11.99
C THR A 15 10.94 -19.69 11.92
N VAL A 16 11.27 -20.27 10.76
CA VAL A 16 12.41 -21.15 10.56
C VAL A 16 13.34 -20.65 9.45
N GLY A 17 14.60 -21.08 9.45
CA GLY A 17 15.61 -20.69 8.46
C GLY A 17 16.26 -19.33 8.75
N LYS A 18 17.15 -18.86 7.87
CA LYS A 18 17.87 -17.58 8.02
C LYS A 18 16.92 -16.41 7.72
N PRO A 19 16.74 -15.43 8.64
CA PRO A 19 15.79 -14.33 8.49
C PRO A 19 15.97 -13.54 7.19
N LEU A 20 17.20 -13.18 6.84
CA LEU A 20 17.53 -12.44 5.62
C LEU A 20 16.91 -13.07 4.37
N PHE A 21 17.12 -14.37 4.17
CA PHE A 21 16.62 -15.08 2.99
C PHE A 21 15.10 -15.26 3.03
N GLN A 22 14.53 -15.44 4.22
CA GLN A 22 13.08 -15.55 4.38
C GLN A 22 12.37 -14.23 4.05
N ILE A 23 12.90 -13.10 4.54
CA ILE A 23 12.35 -11.77 4.25
C ILE A 23 12.48 -11.46 2.75
N LEU A 24 13.66 -11.67 2.14
CA LEU A 24 13.86 -11.42 0.72
C LEU A 24 12.96 -12.29 -0.18
N ARG A 25 12.91 -13.60 0.10
CA ARG A 25 12.08 -14.53 -0.67
C ARG A 25 10.59 -14.20 -0.57
N PHE A 26 10.15 -13.76 0.61
CA PHE A 26 8.76 -13.38 0.84
C PHE A 26 8.44 -12.00 0.24
N ALA A 27 9.37 -11.05 0.32
CA ALA A 27 9.21 -9.70 -0.21
C ALA A 27 9.22 -9.65 -1.75
N LEU A 28 9.99 -10.50 -2.43
CA LEU A 28 10.15 -10.44 -3.88
C LEU A 28 8.82 -10.51 -4.65
N PRO A 29 7.89 -11.45 -4.38
CA PRO A 29 6.58 -11.45 -5.04
C PRO A 29 5.76 -10.20 -4.71
N LEU A 30 5.89 -9.61 -3.50
CA LEU A 30 5.20 -8.38 -3.13
C LEU A 30 5.73 -7.20 -3.94
N VAL A 31 7.06 -7.07 -4.07
CA VAL A 31 7.70 -6.04 -4.90
C VAL A 31 7.24 -6.15 -6.35
N LEU A 32 7.29 -7.35 -6.91
CA LEU A 32 6.82 -7.57 -8.29
C LEU A 32 5.35 -7.25 -8.43
N GLY A 33 4.51 -7.64 -7.47
CA GLY A 33 3.07 -7.35 -7.47
C GLY A 33 2.77 -5.86 -7.49
N THR A 34 3.42 -5.07 -6.62
CA THR A 34 3.24 -3.61 -6.58
C THR A 34 3.75 -2.91 -7.83
N LEU A 35 4.86 -3.36 -8.40
CA LEU A 35 5.37 -2.82 -9.67
C LEU A 35 4.44 -3.14 -10.84
N PHE A 36 3.94 -4.37 -10.95
CA PHE A 36 2.95 -4.73 -11.98
C PHE A 36 1.65 -3.96 -11.79
N GLN A 37 1.20 -3.76 -10.55
CA GLN A 37 0.04 -2.92 -10.24
C GLN A 37 0.22 -1.50 -10.75
N GLN A 38 1.40 -0.92 -10.61
CA GLN A 38 1.70 0.42 -11.13
C GLN A 38 1.72 0.45 -12.65
N LEU A 39 2.27 -0.59 -13.29
CA LEU A 39 2.30 -0.68 -14.75
C LEU A 39 0.90 -0.79 -15.36
N TYR A 40 0.01 -1.61 -14.81
CA TYR A 40 -1.34 -1.69 -15.35
C TYR A 40 -2.14 -0.41 -15.10
N SER A 41 -1.98 0.26 -13.96
CA SER A 41 -2.61 1.56 -13.70
C SER A 41 -2.14 2.62 -14.69
N PHE A 42 -0.88 2.56 -15.10
CA PHE A 42 -0.37 3.42 -16.18
C PHE A 42 -0.99 3.05 -17.55
N ALA A 43 -1.11 1.76 -17.86
CA ALA A 43 -1.75 1.30 -19.11
C ALA A 43 -3.22 1.74 -19.19
N ASP A 44 -3.98 1.59 -18.10
CA ASP A 44 -5.36 2.07 -17.98
C ASP A 44 -5.46 3.59 -18.28
N THR A 45 -4.59 4.37 -17.63
CA THR A 45 -4.51 5.83 -17.89
C THR A 45 -4.25 6.16 -19.35
N VAL A 46 -3.37 5.41 -20.02
CA VAL A 46 -3.05 5.59 -21.45
C VAL A 46 -4.23 5.19 -22.33
N ILE A 47 -4.93 4.10 -22.02
CA ILE A 47 -6.11 3.66 -22.79
C ILE A 47 -7.24 4.69 -22.65
N VAL A 48 -7.57 5.12 -21.42
CA VAL A 48 -8.58 6.15 -21.19
C VAL A 48 -8.22 7.43 -21.95
N GLY A 49 -6.99 7.94 -21.81
CA GLY A 49 -6.58 9.19 -22.43
C GLY A 49 -6.55 9.14 -23.97
N ARG A 50 -6.14 8.00 -24.57
CA ARG A 50 -6.08 7.87 -26.04
C ARG A 50 -7.42 7.54 -26.68
N CYS A 51 -8.27 6.77 -25.99
CA CYS A 51 -9.53 6.29 -26.57
C CYS A 51 -10.72 7.19 -26.25
N LEU A 52 -10.74 7.82 -25.04
CA LEU A 52 -11.86 8.66 -24.59
C LEU A 52 -11.52 10.15 -24.60
N GLY A 53 -10.24 10.52 -24.72
CA GLY A 53 -9.80 11.90 -24.78
C GLY A 53 -9.43 12.52 -23.43
N THR A 54 -9.08 13.82 -23.46
CA THR A 54 -8.54 14.57 -22.31
C THR A 54 -9.56 14.78 -21.21
N ASP A 55 -10.83 14.96 -21.56
CA ASP A 55 -11.89 15.26 -20.58
C ASP A 55 -12.20 14.03 -19.74
N ALA A 56 -12.33 12.85 -20.36
CA ALA A 56 -12.48 11.57 -19.65
C ALA A 56 -11.28 11.29 -18.72
N LEU A 57 -10.05 11.53 -19.21
CA LEU A 57 -8.85 11.41 -18.42
C LEU A 57 -8.85 12.39 -17.23
N GLY A 58 -9.30 13.63 -17.45
CA GLY A 58 -9.47 14.65 -16.42
C GLY A 58 -10.51 14.21 -15.38
N ALA A 59 -11.65 13.67 -15.82
CA ALA A 59 -12.71 13.17 -14.94
C ALA A 59 -12.20 12.04 -14.02
N VAL A 60 -11.49 11.05 -14.58
CA VAL A 60 -10.87 9.98 -13.78
C VAL A 60 -9.81 10.55 -12.84
N GLY A 61 -8.98 11.48 -13.31
CA GLY A 61 -7.93 12.12 -12.51
C GLY A 61 -8.45 12.87 -11.29
N THR A 62 -9.57 13.59 -11.40
CA THR A 62 -10.17 14.30 -10.24
C THR A 62 -10.64 13.36 -9.13
N THR A 63 -10.99 12.11 -9.46
CA THR A 63 -11.42 11.12 -8.47
C THR A 63 -10.26 10.51 -7.67
N TYR A 64 -9.00 10.68 -8.10
CA TYR A 64 -7.84 10.00 -7.54
C TYR A 64 -7.68 10.21 -6.03
N SER A 65 -7.83 11.45 -5.57
CA SER A 65 -7.68 11.79 -4.13
C SER A 65 -8.72 11.10 -3.26
N LEU A 66 -9.98 11.05 -3.73
CA LEU A 66 -11.07 10.37 -3.01
C LEU A 66 -10.88 8.85 -3.02
N ASN A 67 -10.48 8.30 -4.17
CA ASN A 67 -10.15 6.88 -4.29
C ASN A 67 -9.02 6.50 -3.32
N PHE A 68 -7.93 7.27 -3.30
CA PHE A 68 -6.80 7.00 -2.42
C PHE A 68 -7.20 7.09 -0.94
N LEU A 69 -8.01 8.07 -0.56
CA LEU A 69 -8.50 8.25 0.80
C LEU A 69 -9.35 7.05 1.26
N ILE A 70 -10.32 6.65 0.45
CA ILE A 70 -11.34 5.64 0.81
C ILE A 70 -10.79 4.22 0.62
N LEU A 71 -10.26 3.92 -0.56
CA LEU A 71 -9.73 2.59 -0.85
C LEU A 71 -8.44 2.32 -0.09
N GLY A 72 -7.62 3.36 0.19
CA GLY A 72 -6.46 3.26 1.04
C GLY A 72 -6.82 2.86 2.47
N PHE A 73 -7.88 3.46 3.06
CA PHE A 73 -8.38 3.02 4.36
C PHE A 73 -8.81 1.55 4.36
N VAL A 74 -9.59 1.14 3.35
CA VAL A 74 -10.05 -0.24 3.19
C VAL A 74 -8.86 -1.20 3.08
N GLN A 75 -7.89 -0.87 2.26
CA GLN A 75 -6.67 -1.66 2.08
C GLN A 75 -5.88 -1.79 3.38
N GLY A 76 -5.62 -0.67 4.06
CA GLY A 76 -4.89 -0.65 5.33
C GLY A 76 -5.59 -1.47 6.43
N ALA A 77 -6.93 -1.35 6.53
CA ALA A 77 -7.73 -2.13 7.48
C ALA A 77 -7.63 -3.64 7.20
N CYS A 78 -7.76 -4.06 5.93
CA CYS A 78 -7.64 -5.47 5.52
C CYS A 78 -6.24 -6.03 5.79
N VAL A 79 -5.18 -5.25 5.56
CA VAL A 79 -3.80 -5.64 5.89
C VAL A 79 -3.65 -5.80 7.40
N GLY A 80 -4.19 -4.88 8.19
CA GLY A 80 -4.16 -4.93 9.64
C GLY A 80 -4.91 -6.14 10.22
N PHE A 81 -6.02 -6.55 9.60
CA PHE A 81 -6.71 -7.79 10.00
C PHE A 81 -5.86 -9.04 9.75
N GLY A 82 -4.86 -8.98 8.88
CA GLY A 82 -3.89 -10.04 8.67
C GLY A 82 -2.89 -10.23 9.82
N ILE A 83 -2.63 -9.22 10.66
CA ILE A 83 -1.63 -9.31 11.73
C ILE A 83 -1.98 -10.37 12.78
N PRO A 84 -3.18 -10.38 13.40
CA PRO A 84 -3.55 -11.45 14.33
C PRO A 84 -3.60 -12.85 13.67
N VAL A 85 -3.87 -12.91 12.36
CA VAL A 85 -3.79 -14.17 11.60
C VAL A 85 -2.33 -14.64 11.52
N ALA A 86 -1.38 -13.74 11.23
CA ALA A 86 0.04 -14.07 11.20
C ALA A 86 0.56 -14.52 12.59
N GLU A 87 0.15 -13.84 13.67
CA GLU A 87 0.50 -14.21 15.04
C GLU A 87 0.00 -15.62 15.39
N THR A 88 -1.28 -15.90 15.18
CA THR A 88 -1.88 -17.21 15.51
C THR A 88 -1.34 -18.33 14.62
N PHE A 89 -1.00 -18.03 13.36
CA PHE A 89 -0.33 -18.95 12.47
C PHE A 89 1.09 -19.30 12.97
N GLY A 90 1.88 -18.29 13.37
CA GLY A 90 3.19 -18.46 13.98
C GLY A 90 3.16 -19.22 15.29
N ALA A 91 2.16 -18.96 16.14
CA ALA A 91 1.89 -19.68 17.39
C ALA A 91 1.42 -21.13 17.18
N LYS A 92 1.08 -21.53 15.95
CA LYS A 92 0.43 -22.81 15.61
C LYS A 92 -0.91 -23.02 16.35
N ASP A 93 -1.57 -21.94 16.76
CA ASP A 93 -2.88 -21.94 17.40
C ASP A 93 -3.98 -22.01 16.34
N LYS A 94 -4.37 -23.24 15.96
CA LYS A 94 -5.44 -23.48 14.98
C LYS A 94 -6.81 -22.97 15.46
N GLY A 95 -7.05 -22.91 16.76
CA GLY A 95 -8.30 -22.42 17.35
C GLY A 95 -8.45 -20.92 17.20
N GLY A 96 -7.44 -20.16 17.64
CA GLY A 96 -7.36 -18.72 17.47
C GLY A 96 -7.34 -18.32 16.00
N LEU A 97 -6.56 -19.04 15.17
CA LEU A 97 -6.47 -18.79 13.72
C LEU A 97 -7.86 -18.83 13.06
N ARG A 98 -8.67 -19.87 13.31
CA ARG A 98 -10.04 -19.98 12.78
C ARG A 98 -10.95 -18.85 13.23
N LYS A 99 -10.86 -18.46 14.51
CA LYS A 99 -11.63 -17.33 15.04
C LYS A 99 -11.23 -16.02 14.39
N TYR A 100 -9.93 -15.72 14.25
CA TYR A 100 -9.49 -14.51 13.56
C TYR A 100 -9.87 -14.49 12.09
N LEU A 101 -9.76 -15.60 11.37
CA LEU A 101 -10.19 -15.72 9.97
C LEU A 101 -11.69 -15.45 9.82
N PHE A 102 -12.54 -16.05 10.68
CA PHE A 102 -13.99 -15.87 10.61
C PHE A 102 -14.41 -14.44 10.98
N ASN A 103 -13.93 -13.93 12.12
CA ASN A 103 -14.29 -12.59 12.58
C ASN A 103 -13.71 -11.49 11.67
N GLY A 104 -12.53 -11.71 11.08
CA GLY A 104 -11.95 -10.83 10.08
C GLY A 104 -12.80 -10.77 8.80
N ALA A 105 -13.24 -11.92 8.29
CA ALA A 105 -14.17 -11.96 7.17
C ALA A 105 -15.49 -11.23 7.47
N LEU A 106 -16.04 -11.41 8.68
CA LEU A 106 -17.26 -10.71 9.10
C LEU A 106 -17.06 -9.19 9.16
N LEU A 107 -15.95 -8.72 9.74
CA LEU A 107 -15.61 -7.30 9.76
C LEU A 107 -15.41 -6.73 8.36
N CYS A 108 -14.82 -7.51 7.45
CA CYS A 108 -14.67 -7.13 6.05
C CYS A 108 -16.02 -7.00 5.35
N VAL A 109 -16.99 -7.88 5.62
CA VAL A 109 -18.36 -7.75 5.08
C VAL A 109 -19.02 -6.47 5.62
N VAL A 110 -18.95 -6.22 6.92
CA VAL A 110 -19.50 -5.00 7.52
C VAL A 110 -18.84 -3.75 6.93
N LEU A 111 -17.51 -3.73 6.86
CA LEU A 111 -16.74 -2.64 6.26
C LEU A 111 -17.16 -2.40 4.81
N SER A 112 -17.27 -3.48 4.02
CA SER A 112 -17.69 -3.45 2.64
C SER A 112 -19.08 -2.82 2.48
N VAL A 113 -20.08 -3.30 3.23
CA VAL A 113 -21.45 -2.77 3.16
C VAL A 113 -21.51 -1.30 3.57
N VAL A 114 -20.90 -0.95 4.73
CA VAL A 114 -20.93 0.42 5.25
C VAL A 114 -20.24 1.39 4.28
N PHE A 115 -19.04 1.05 3.82
CA PHE A 115 -18.32 1.94 2.90
C PHE A 115 -19.00 2.03 1.54
N THR A 116 -19.45 0.92 0.95
CA THR A 116 -20.18 0.94 -0.32
C THR A 116 -21.41 1.85 -0.25
N LEU A 117 -22.26 1.67 0.75
CA LEU A 117 -23.46 2.49 0.91
C LEU A 117 -23.12 3.96 1.11
N PHE A 118 -22.24 4.24 2.08
CA PHE A 118 -21.88 5.62 2.41
C PHE A 118 -21.24 6.34 1.21
N THR A 119 -20.21 5.73 0.59
CA THR A 119 -19.46 6.41 -0.46
C THR A 119 -20.23 6.52 -1.76
N THR A 120 -21.05 5.52 -2.12
CA THR A 120 -21.90 5.59 -3.33
C THR A 120 -22.95 6.68 -3.20
N LEU A 121 -23.58 6.84 -2.02
CA LEU A 121 -24.53 7.91 -1.77
C LEU A 121 -23.85 9.28 -1.72
N MET A 122 -22.65 9.35 -1.17
CA MET A 122 -21.89 10.61 -1.01
C MET A 122 -21.01 10.95 -2.21
N ALA A 123 -20.95 10.14 -3.27
CA ALA A 123 -20.07 10.36 -4.42
C ALA A 123 -20.21 11.76 -5.04
N GLY A 124 -21.43 12.20 -5.32
CA GLY A 124 -21.69 13.54 -5.85
C GLY A 124 -21.26 14.65 -4.88
N PRO A 125 -21.80 14.71 -3.63
CA PRO A 125 -21.38 15.69 -2.63
C PRO A 125 -19.86 15.72 -2.37
N LEU A 126 -19.19 14.58 -2.35
CA LEU A 126 -17.73 14.52 -2.17
C LEU A 126 -16.96 15.16 -3.33
N LEU A 127 -17.40 14.94 -4.58
CA LEU A 127 -16.81 15.56 -5.75
C LEU A 127 -17.06 17.09 -5.79
N GLN A 128 -18.23 17.54 -5.33
CA GLN A 128 -18.50 18.97 -5.17
C GLN A 128 -17.59 19.60 -4.10
N LEU A 129 -17.37 18.92 -2.99
CA LEU A 129 -16.50 19.39 -1.90
C LEU A 129 -15.05 19.61 -2.35
N ILE A 130 -14.55 18.79 -3.29
CA ILE A 130 -13.21 18.95 -3.86
C ILE A 130 -13.18 19.87 -5.08
N HIS A 131 -14.28 20.60 -5.37
CA HIS A 131 -14.41 21.57 -6.44
C HIS A 131 -14.12 20.98 -7.83
N THR A 132 -14.67 19.79 -8.12
CA THR A 132 -14.59 19.19 -9.46
C THR A 132 -15.22 20.12 -10.50
N PRO A 133 -14.53 20.42 -11.63
CA PRO A 133 -15.06 21.25 -12.70
C PRO A 133 -16.39 20.69 -13.25
N GLU A 134 -17.35 21.58 -13.56
CA GLU A 134 -18.69 21.19 -14.04
C GLU A 134 -18.64 20.31 -15.29
N GLU A 135 -17.70 20.60 -16.20
CA GLU A 135 -17.48 19.87 -17.46
C GLU A 135 -17.12 18.41 -17.24
N LEU A 136 -16.38 18.11 -16.15
CA LEU A 136 -15.90 16.77 -15.81
C LEU A 136 -16.79 16.05 -14.79
N TYR A 137 -17.74 16.77 -14.18
CA TYR A 137 -18.47 16.29 -13.02
C TYR A 137 -19.31 15.05 -13.30
N ALA A 138 -20.03 15.02 -14.43
CA ALA A 138 -20.90 13.88 -14.78
C ALA A 138 -20.11 12.57 -14.91
N ASP A 139 -19.01 12.60 -15.66
CA ASP A 139 -18.14 11.46 -15.88
C ASP A 139 -17.39 11.04 -14.60
N ALA A 140 -16.94 12.02 -13.82
CA ALA A 140 -16.30 11.76 -12.52
C ALA A 140 -17.26 11.06 -11.53
N VAL A 141 -18.53 11.52 -11.44
CA VAL A 141 -19.57 10.87 -10.60
C VAL A 141 -19.87 9.47 -11.10
N LEU A 142 -20.01 9.27 -12.41
CA LEU A 142 -20.27 7.95 -13.00
C LEU A 142 -19.14 6.98 -12.69
N TYR A 143 -17.89 7.38 -12.97
CA TYR A 143 -16.69 6.58 -12.72
C TYR A 143 -16.57 6.18 -11.24
N ILE A 144 -16.59 7.19 -10.33
CA ILE A 144 -16.33 6.93 -8.91
C ILE A 144 -17.44 6.11 -8.24
N ARG A 145 -18.70 6.28 -8.68
CA ARG A 145 -19.82 5.44 -8.19
C ARG A 145 -19.62 3.97 -8.51
N ILE A 146 -19.16 3.64 -9.73
CA ILE A 146 -18.88 2.26 -10.12
C ILE A 146 -17.73 1.70 -9.29
N ILE A 147 -16.65 2.48 -9.09
CA ILE A 147 -15.53 2.09 -8.24
C ILE A 147 -16.01 1.84 -6.80
N PHE A 148 -16.86 2.70 -6.25
CA PHE A 148 -17.38 2.53 -4.89
C PHE A 148 -18.36 1.36 -4.76
N LEU A 149 -19.17 1.09 -5.77
CA LEU A 149 -19.95 -0.16 -5.85
C LEU A 149 -19.04 -1.40 -5.92
N GLY A 150 -17.82 -1.25 -6.42
CA GLY A 150 -16.75 -2.27 -6.47
C GLY A 150 -16.00 -2.47 -5.15
N ILE A 151 -16.27 -1.69 -4.08
CA ILE A 151 -15.60 -1.87 -2.78
C ILE A 151 -15.66 -3.32 -2.26
N PRO A 152 -16.77 -4.07 -2.42
CA PRO A 152 -16.80 -5.48 -2.05
C PRO A 152 -15.72 -6.33 -2.73
N ALA A 153 -15.45 -6.09 -4.02
CA ALA A 153 -14.38 -6.78 -4.75
C ALA A 153 -13.00 -6.38 -4.24
N THR A 154 -12.79 -5.09 -3.96
CA THR A 154 -11.56 -4.57 -3.37
C THR A 154 -11.30 -5.16 -1.98
N VAL A 155 -12.32 -5.21 -1.11
CA VAL A 155 -12.23 -5.83 0.22
C VAL A 155 -11.91 -7.31 0.11
N LEU A 156 -12.59 -8.03 -0.78
CA LEU A 156 -12.36 -9.46 -1.00
C LEU A 156 -10.90 -9.75 -1.38
N TYR A 157 -10.38 -9.00 -2.37
CA TYR A 157 -8.98 -9.17 -2.78
C TYR A 157 -8.01 -8.82 -1.65
N ASN A 158 -8.16 -7.65 -1.02
CA ASN A 158 -7.23 -7.19 0.01
C ASN A 158 -7.23 -8.11 1.23
N TYR A 159 -8.39 -8.56 1.69
CA TYR A 159 -8.49 -9.47 2.82
C TYR A 159 -7.97 -10.87 2.49
N ALA A 160 -8.42 -11.49 1.40
CA ALA A 160 -7.99 -12.83 1.03
C ALA A 160 -6.48 -12.89 0.75
N SER A 161 -5.92 -11.89 0.05
CA SER A 161 -4.48 -11.79 -0.19
C SER A 161 -3.71 -11.54 1.10
N SER A 162 -4.25 -10.73 2.05
CA SER A 162 -3.64 -10.49 3.36
C SER A 162 -3.61 -11.76 4.21
N VAL A 163 -4.68 -12.55 4.20
CA VAL A 163 -4.74 -13.86 4.88
C VAL A 163 -3.71 -14.82 4.31
N LEU A 164 -3.62 -14.96 2.99
CA LEU A 164 -2.61 -15.82 2.36
C LEU A 164 -1.19 -15.39 2.74
N ARG A 165 -0.90 -14.10 2.67
CA ARG A 165 0.39 -13.53 3.10
C ARG A 165 0.66 -13.80 4.58
N ALA A 166 -0.31 -13.57 5.45
CA ALA A 166 -0.20 -13.84 6.89
C ALA A 166 0.17 -15.30 7.19
N MET A 167 -0.31 -16.22 6.36
CA MET A 167 0.02 -17.66 6.43
C MET A 167 1.28 -18.03 5.62
N GLY A 168 2.05 -17.05 5.16
CA GLY A 168 3.34 -17.26 4.51
C GLY A 168 3.30 -17.48 2.99
N ASP A 169 2.17 -17.23 2.34
CA ASP A 169 2.02 -17.35 0.88
C ASP A 169 1.95 -15.96 0.24
N SER A 170 3.07 -15.45 -0.25
CA SER A 170 3.14 -14.21 -1.03
C SER A 170 3.09 -14.44 -2.53
N GLN A 171 3.29 -15.67 -3.01
CA GLN A 171 3.41 -15.99 -4.43
C GLN A 171 2.05 -16.05 -5.13
N HIS A 172 1.08 -16.77 -4.55
CA HIS A 172 -0.23 -16.92 -5.20
C HIS A 172 -1.01 -15.61 -5.30
N PRO A 173 -1.08 -14.75 -4.25
CA PRO A 173 -1.64 -13.40 -4.42
C PRO A 173 -1.00 -12.60 -5.55
N PHE A 174 0.33 -12.71 -5.73
CA PHE A 174 1.02 -12.08 -6.84
C PHE A 174 0.58 -12.64 -8.20
N TYR A 175 0.54 -13.98 -8.37
CA TYR A 175 0.10 -14.58 -9.64
C TYR A 175 -1.35 -14.22 -9.99
N PHE A 176 -2.23 -14.17 -9.00
CA PHE A 176 -3.63 -13.80 -9.22
C PHE A 176 -3.78 -12.31 -9.54
N LEU A 177 -2.97 -11.46 -8.92
CA LEU A 177 -2.89 -10.04 -9.27
C LEU A 177 -2.38 -9.84 -10.70
N LEU A 178 -1.34 -10.57 -11.09
CA LEU A 178 -0.79 -10.52 -12.46
C LEU A 178 -1.85 -10.94 -13.49
N ALA A 179 -2.56 -12.04 -13.25
CA ALA A 179 -3.64 -12.49 -14.12
C ALA A 179 -4.77 -11.45 -14.22
N ALA A 180 -5.14 -10.84 -13.09
CA ALA A 180 -6.16 -9.79 -13.06
C ALA A 180 -5.69 -8.51 -13.77
N SER A 181 -4.41 -8.16 -13.70
CA SER A 181 -3.84 -7.00 -14.40
C SER A 181 -3.89 -7.19 -15.93
N VAL A 182 -3.57 -8.39 -16.40
CA VAL A 182 -3.69 -8.72 -17.84
C VAL A 182 -5.16 -8.69 -18.28
N LEU A 183 -6.07 -9.25 -17.46
CA LEU A 183 -7.50 -9.19 -17.72
C LEU A 183 -8.02 -7.74 -17.74
N ASN A 184 -7.57 -6.89 -16.82
CA ASN A 184 -7.98 -5.49 -16.76
C ASN A 184 -7.68 -4.76 -18.07
N ILE A 185 -6.44 -4.85 -18.56
CA ILE A 185 -6.05 -4.26 -19.87
C ILE A 185 -6.92 -4.80 -21.01
N GLY A 186 -7.21 -6.11 -21.01
CA GLY A 186 -8.08 -6.72 -22.01
C GLY A 186 -9.53 -6.24 -21.91
N LEU A 187 -10.06 -6.09 -20.69
CA LEU A 187 -11.39 -5.57 -20.45
C LEU A 187 -11.50 -4.09 -20.80
N ASP A 188 -10.49 -3.27 -20.48
CA ASP A 188 -10.44 -1.86 -20.89
C ASP A 188 -10.57 -1.74 -22.41
N TYR A 189 -9.78 -2.52 -23.14
CA TYR A 189 -9.88 -2.52 -24.61
C TYR A 189 -11.26 -3.02 -25.09
N LEU A 190 -11.78 -4.08 -24.52
CA LEU A 190 -13.08 -4.64 -24.90
C LEU A 190 -14.23 -3.67 -24.60
N LEU A 191 -14.30 -3.12 -23.38
CA LEU A 191 -15.42 -2.29 -22.94
C LEU A 191 -15.35 -0.90 -23.57
N ILE A 192 -14.16 -0.28 -23.59
CA ILE A 192 -14.00 1.08 -24.12
C ILE A 192 -13.97 1.08 -25.65
N VAL A 193 -13.11 0.25 -26.27
CA VAL A 193 -12.88 0.32 -27.72
C VAL A 193 -13.92 -0.47 -28.50
N SER A 194 -14.21 -1.72 -28.10
CA SER A 194 -15.09 -2.60 -28.86
C SER A 194 -16.57 -2.37 -28.57
N MET A 195 -16.93 -2.07 -27.30
CA MET A 195 -18.32 -1.83 -26.90
C MET A 195 -18.69 -0.35 -26.88
N GLY A 196 -17.72 0.57 -27.04
CA GLY A 196 -17.96 2.01 -27.08
C GLY A 196 -18.41 2.61 -25.73
N MET A 197 -18.05 1.96 -24.60
CA MET A 197 -18.32 2.51 -23.28
C MET A 197 -17.36 3.68 -22.99
N GLY A 198 -17.81 4.57 -22.11
CA GLY A 198 -17.01 5.71 -21.65
C GLY A 198 -16.15 5.36 -20.43
N VAL A 199 -16.04 6.29 -19.48
CA VAL A 199 -15.32 6.11 -18.22
C VAL A 199 -15.90 4.98 -17.35
N ASP A 200 -17.16 4.65 -17.54
CA ASP A 200 -17.84 3.51 -16.92
C ASP A 200 -17.23 2.17 -17.32
N GLY A 201 -16.77 2.05 -18.58
CA GLY A 201 -16.04 0.86 -19.06
C GLY A 201 -14.74 0.64 -18.30
N ALA A 202 -13.92 1.70 -18.12
CA ALA A 202 -12.69 1.66 -17.33
C ALA A 202 -12.94 1.26 -15.85
N ALA A 203 -13.97 1.87 -15.25
CA ALA A 203 -14.35 1.55 -13.86
C ALA A 203 -14.80 0.09 -13.71
N LEU A 204 -15.62 -0.42 -14.65
CA LEU A 204 -16.07 -1.81 -14.65
C LEU A 204 -14.90 -2.78 -14.85
N ALA A 205 -13.98 -2.51 -15.78
CA ALA A 205 -12.80 -3.34 -15.99
C ALA A 205 -11.98 -3.48 -14.71
N THR A 206 -11.79 -2.37 -13.98
CA THR A 206 -11.08 -2.37 -12.70
C THR A 206 -11.80 -3.22 -11.64
N VAL A 207 -13.11 -3.04 -11.47
CA VAL A 207 -13.91 -3.79 -10.49
C VAL A 207 -13.94 -5.29 -10.80
N LEU A 208 -14.15 -5.67 -12.07
CA LEU A 208 -14.20 -7.08 -12.49
C LEU A 208 -12.84 -7.76 -12.31
N SER A 209 -11.75 -7.06 -12.59
CA SER A 209 -10.40 -7.59 -12.41
C SER A 209 -10.06 -7.79 -10.93
N GLN A 210 -10.47 -6.88 -10.06
CA GLN A 210 -10.33 -7.05 -8.61
C GLN A 210 -11.19 -8.19 -8.06
N LEU A 211 -12.42 -8.34 -8.58
CA LEU A 211 -13.30 -9.46 -8.22
C LEU A 211 -12.68 -10.81 -8.62
N LEU A 212 -12.08 -10.89 -9.80
CA LEU A 212 -11.38 -12.11 -10.24
C LEU A 212 -10.20 -12.42 -9.31
N SER A 213 -9.31 -11.47 -9.06
CA SER A 213 -8.14 -11.71 -8.20
C SER A 213 -8.53 -12.07 -6.77
N GLY A 214 -9.53 -11.39 -6.21
CA GLY A 214 -10.08 -11.70 -4.89
C GLY A 214 -10.74 -13.10 -4.84
N GLY A 215 -11.52 -13.43 -5.86
CA GLY A 215 -12.15 -14.74 -6.01
C GLY A 215 -11.12 -15.87 -6.12
N LEU A 216 -10.06 -15.68 -6.91
CA LEU A 216 -8.96 -16.64 -7.05
C LEU A 216 -8.18 -16.81 -5.73
N CYS A 217 -7.91 -15.71 -4.99
CA CYS A 217 -7.29 -15.78 -3.67
C CYS A 217 -8.16 -16.57 -2.67
N ALA A 218 -9.46 -16.29 -2.63
CA ALA A 218 -10.40 -17.00 -1.76
C ALA A 218 -10.53 -18.47 -2.16
N PHE A 219 -10.66 -18.77 -3.45
CA PHE A 219 -10.72 -20.14 -3.97
C PHE A 219 -9.45 -20.93 -3.60
N TRP A 220 -8.27 -20.33 -3.78
CA TRP A 220 -6.99 -20.94 -3.39
C TRP A 220 -6.92 -21.19 -1.89
N PHE A 221 -7.34 -20.22 -1.08
CA PHE A 221 -7.38 -20.37 0.38
C PHE A 221 -8.21 -21.59 0.77
N PHE A 222 -9.47 -21.72 0.32
CA PHE A 222 -10.36 -22.81 0.73
C PHE A 222 -9.97 -24.16 0.14
N THR A 223 -9.45 -24.21 -1.09
CA THR A 223 -9.15 -25.48 -1.77
C THR A 223 -7.79 -26.05 -1.41
N ARG A 224 -6.83 -25.20 -1.04
CA ARG A 224 -5.44 -25.58 -0.77
C ARG A 224 -5.00 -25.24 0.65
N THR A 225 -4.92 -23.96 0.98
CA THR A 225 -4.33 -23.49 2.25
C THR A 225 -5.10 -23.99 3.47
N ALA A 226 -6.44 -23.85 3.49
CA ALA A 226 -7.26 -24.29 4.61
C ALA A 226 -7.24 -25.83 4.79
N LYS A 227 -7.21 -26.58 3.68
CA LYS A 227 -7.11 -28.05 3.75
C LYS A 227 -5.76 -28.52 4.29
N GLN A 228 -4.68 -27.87 3.86
CA GLN A 228 -3.34 -28.22 4.27
C GLN A 228 -3.10 -27.90 5.74
N GLU A 229 -3.62 -26.78 6.23
CA GLU A 229 -3.56 -26.42 7.65
C GLU A 229 -4.65 -27.13 8.49
N GLU A 230 -5.42 -28.05 7.86
CA GLU A 230 -6.50 -28.80 8.51
C GLU A 230 -7.52 -27.90 9.21
N LEU A 231 -7.80 -26.74 8.61
CA LEU A 231 -8.77 -25.79 9.13
C LEU A 231 -10.20 -26.24 8.80
N THR A 232 -10.94 -26.61 9.81
CA THR A 232 -12.35 -27.00 9.67
C THR A 232 -13.23 -25.92 10.26
N PHE A 233 -14.14 -25.37 9.47
CA PHE A 233 -15.09 -24.32 9.90
C PHE A 233 -16.47 -24.90 10.28
N ARG A 234 -16.67 -26.22 10.17
CA ARG A 234 -17.92 -26.90 10.55
C ARG A 234 -17.87 -27.44 11.97
N GLY A 235 -18.97 -27.32 12.70
CA GLY A 235 -19.22 -28.06 13.95
C GLY A 235 -18.55 -27.52 15.21
N GLN A 236 -18.06 -26.26 15.25
CA GLN A 236 -17.57 -25.66 16.49
C GLN A 236 -18.52 -24.60 17.04
N SER A 237 -18.84 -24.69 18.32
CA SER A 237 -19.58 -23.71 19.08
C SER A 237 -18.91 -22.34 18.97
N SER A 238 -19.62 -21.38 18.39
CA SER A 238 -19.31 -19.97 18.29
C SER A 238 -17.89 -19.62 17.80
N LEU A 239 -17.74 -19.55 16.46
CA LEU A 239 -16.58 -18.88 15.83
C LEU A 239 -16.65 -17.37 16.07
N LEU A 240 -17.85 -16.82 16.28
CA LEU A 240 -18.07 -15.42 16.56
C LEU A 240 -17.56 -15.07 17.95
N SER A 241 -16.70 -14.06 18.05
CA SER A 241 -16.11 -13.62 19.30
C SER A 241 -15.89 -12.13 19.32
N ALA A 242 -16.58 -11.42 20.21
CA ALA A 242 -16.42 -9.97 20.38
C ALA A 242 -14.97 -9.57 20.71
N GLY A 243 -14.25 -10.39 21.50
CA GLY A 243 -12.84 -10.14 21.83
C GLY A 243 -11.94 -10.18 20.59
N HIS A 244 -12.15 -11.14 19.68
CA HIS A 244 -11.39 -11.24 18.44
C HIS A 244 -11.74 -10.09 17.47
N CYS A 245 -13.03 -9.74 17.35
CA CYS A 245 -13.46 -8.56 16.58
C CYS A 245 -12.82 -7.28 17.11
N LYS A 246 -12.83 -7.08 18.44
CA LYS A 246 -12.21 -5.90 19.08
C LYS A 246 -10.72 -5.81 18.80
N ARG A 247 -9.98 -6.93 18.89
CA ARG A 247 -8.53 -6.96 18.58
C ARG A 247 -8.25 -6.66 17.11
N LEU A 248 -9.02 -7.28 16.18
CA LEU A 248 -8.94 -6.99 14.76
C LEU A 248 -9.18 -5.50 14.46
N ALA A 249 -10.26 -4.92 15.01
CA ALA A 249 -10.59 -3.52 14.84
C ALA A 249 -9.51 -2.59 15.42
N TYR A 250 -8.98 -2.93 16.61
CA TYR A 250 -7.92 -2.17 17.27
C TYR A 250 -6.60 -2.14 16.47
N ILE A 251 -6.32 -3.17 15.68
CA ILE A 251 -5.12 -3.24 14.83
C ILE A 251 -5.43 -2.70 13.44
N GLY A 252 -6.53 -3.11 12.83
CA GLY A 252 -6.84 -2.83 11.43
C GLY A 252 -7.26 -1.39 11.17
N PHE A 253 -8.14 -0.81 12.00
CA PHE A 253 -8.60 0.56 11.76
C PHE A 253 -7.48 1.60 11.86
N PRO A 254 -6.58 1.56 12.85
CA PRO A 254 -5.42 2.45 12.84
C PRO A 254 -4.56 2.32 11.58
N MET A 255 -4.36 1.11 11.05
CA MET A 255 -3.63 0.92 9.80
C MET A 255 -4.38 1.51 8.59
N GLY A 256 -5.71 1.41 8.57
CA GLY A 256 -6.54 2.10 7.57
C GLY A 256 -6.39 3.63 7.66
N PHE A 257 -6.46 4.19 8.85
CA PHE A 257 -6.28 5.64 9.06
C PHE A 257 -4.87 6.12 8.69
N GLU A 258 -3.83 5.31 8.83
CA GLU A 258 -2.47 5.66 8.43
C GLU A 258 -2.39 5.99 6.92
N TYR A 259 -3.05 5.19 6.07
CA TYR A 259 -3.15 5.48 4.63
C TYR A 259 -3.91 6.79 4.37
N SER A 260 -5.01 7.03 5.09
CA SER A 260 -5.79 8.27 4.96
C SER A 260 -5.01 9.51 5.41
N VAL A 261 -4.25 9.41 6.50
CA VAL A 261 -3.37 10.49 6.99
C VAL A 261 -2.29 10.83 5.96
N SER A 262 -1.75 9.84 5.29
CA SER A 262 -0.77 10.03 4.21
C SER A 262 -1.38 10.80 3.02
N ALA A 263 -2.65 10.51 2.68
CA ALA A 263 -3.39 11.24 1.64
C ALA A 263 -3.56 12.73 2.00
N ILE A 264 -3.99 13.02 3.23
CA ILE A 264 -4.14 14.41 3.73
C ILE A 264 -2.79 15.14 3.67
N GLY A 265 -1.70 14.48 4.04
CA GLY A 265 -0.35 15.04 3.98
C GLY A 265 0.08 15.44 2.56
N ALA A 266 -0.31 14.66 1.56
CA ALA A 266 -0.05 14.98 0.17
C ALA A 266 -0.79 16.24 -0.29
N VAL A 267 -2.05 16.42 0.12
CA VAL A 267 -2.85 17.62 -0.20
C VAL A 267 -2.23 18.89 0.42
N ILE A 268 -1.84 18.84 1.70
CA ILE A 268 -1.21 20.00 2.37
C ILE A 268 0.13 20.37 1.71
N MET A 269 0.91 19.36 1.31
CA MET A 269 2.16 19.62 0.61
C MET A 269 1.91 20.23 -0.78
N GLN A 270 0.84 19.81 -1.47
CA GLN A 270 0.47 20.38 -2.77
C GLN A 270 0.18 21.87 -2.67
N ASP A 271 -0.52 22.32 -1.62
CA ASP A 271 -0.76 23.76 -1.40
C ASP A 271 0.54 24.55 -1.23
N ALA A 272 1.49 24.02 -0.46
CA ALA A 272 2.80 24.67 -0.29
C ALA A 272 3.58 24.78 -1.62
N ILE A 273 3.51 23.75 -2.47
CA ILE A 273 4.17 23.73 -3.77
C ILE A 273 3.49 24.73 -4.74
N ASN A 274 2.16 24.83 -4.71
CA ASN A 274 1.39 25.76 -5.53
C ASN A 274 1.81 27.21 -5.32
N LEU A 275 2.23 27.59 -4.09
CA LEU A 275 2.74 28.92 -3.78
C LEU A 275 4.06 29.23 -4.47
N LEU A 276 4.81 28.24 -4.95
CA LEU A 276 6.07 28.41 -5.69
C LEU A 276 5.88 28.53 -7.21
N GLY A 277 4.62 28.42 -7.69
CA GLY A 277 4.26 28.57 -9.09
C GLY A 277 4.28 27.29 -9.91
N SER A 278 3.80 27.41 -11.15
CA SER A 278 3.53 26.27 -12.06
C SER A 278 4.78 25.46 -12.41
N THR A 279 5.94 26.11 -12.54
CA THR A 279 7.22 25.43 -12.79
C THR A 279 7.57 24.45 -11.69
N ALA A 280 7.43 24.85 -10.41
CA ALA A 280 7.69 24.00 -9.27
C ALA A 280 6.68 22.83 -9.18
N VAL A 281 5.40 23.09 -9.45
CA VAL A 281 4.34 22.07 -9.49
C VAL A 281 4.64 21.01 -10.55
N ALA A 282 4.98 21.42 -11.77
CA ALA A 282 5.30 20.50 -12.86
C ALA A 282 6.56 19.66 -12.54
N ALA A 283 7.61 20.29 -12.04
CA ALA A 283 8.85 19.63 -11.64
C ALA A 283 8.61 18.59 -10.54
N GLN A 284 7.86 18.96 -9.49
CA GLN A 284 7.49 18.08 -8.39
C GLN A 284 6.68 16.88 -8.88
N THR A 285 5.65 17.12 -9.70
CA THR A 285 4.77 16.06 -10.21
C THR A 285 5.54 15.03 -11.03
N ALA A 286 6.43 15.46 -11.91
CA ALA A 286 7.29 14.56 -12.69
C ALA A 286 8.27 13.80 -11.79
N GLY A 287 8.92 14.49 -10.87
CA GLY A 287 9.85 13.88 -9.91
C GLY A 287 9.17 12.85 -9.01
N GLU A 288 7.94 13.13 -8.52
CA GLU A 288 7.19 12.22 -7.68
C GLU A 288 6.78 10.91 -8.37
N LYS A 289 6.36 10.97 -9.63
CA LYS A 289 6.05 9.77 -10.43
C LYS A 289 7.26 8.85 -10.55
N ILE A 290 8.44 9.43 -10.81
CA ILE A 290 9.68 8.66 -10.90
C ILE A 290 10.09 8.13 -9.51
N ARG A 291 10.04 8.97 -8.47
CA ARG A 291 10.34 8.59 -7.08
C ARG A 291 9.52 7.38 -6.63
N GLN A 292 8.22 7.39 -6.93
CA GLN A 292 7.29 6.33 -6.52
C GLN A 292 7.73 4.94 -6.99
N MET A 293 8.26 4.83 -8.22
CA MET A 293 8.81 3.57 -8.73
C MET A 293 9.92 3.00 -7.86
N PHE A 294 10.71 3.87 -7.22
CA PHE A 294 11.82 3.45 -6.34
C PHE A 294 11.38 3.26 -4.88
N THR A 295 10.29 3.89 -4.42
CA THR A 295 9.81 3.72 -3.05
C THR A 295 8.88 2.53 -2.86
N LEU A 296 8.15 2.10 -3.89
CA LEU A 296 7.27 0.92 -3.84
C LEU A 296 7.97 -0.38 -3.38
N PRO A 297 9.20 -0.70 -3.84
CA PRO A 297 9.93 -1.84 -3.29
C PRO A 297 10.23 -1.73 -1.80
N MET A 298 10.53 -0.52 -1.30
CA MET A 298 10.80 -0.30 0.13
C MET A 298 9.54 -0.57 0.98
N GLU A 299 8.38 -0.11 0.53
CA GLU A 299 7.09 -0.36 1.17
C GLU A 299 6.74 -1.86 1.17
N SER A 300 7.02 -2.56 0.07
CA SER A 300 6.79 -4.01 -0.06
C SER A 300 7.66 -4.82 0.90
N VAL A 301 8.92 -4.44 1.09
CA VAL A 301 9.80 -5.04 2.10
C VAL A 301 9.29 -4.74 3.50
N GLY A 302 8.74 -3.54 3.75
CA GLY A 302 8.06 -3.20 4.98
C GLY A 302 6.88 -4.15 5.27
N MET A 303 5.98 -4.37 4.30
CA MET A 303 4.87 -5.32 4.44
C MET A 303 5.35 -6.75 4.73
N ALA A 304 6.45 -7.18 4.11
CA ALA A 304 7.07 -8.46 4.41
C ALA A 304 7.56 -8.53 5.87
N MET A 305 8.13 -7.43 6.38
CA MET A 305 8.54 -7.33 7.78
C MET A 305 7.36 -7.45 8.75
N ALA A 306 6.21 -6.82 8.48
CA ALA A 306 5.03 -6.95 9.32
C ALA A 306 4.58 -8.41 9.46
N THR A 307 4.56 -9.16 8.37
CA THR A 307 4.21 -10.59 8.38
C THR A 307 5.28 -11.42 9.11
N TYR A 308 6.56 -11.17 8.81
CA TYR A 308 7.67 -11.86 9.45
C TYR A 308 7.65 -11.66 10.98
N VAL A 309 7.48 -10.42 11.40
CA VAL A 309 7.41 -10.07 12.83
C VAL A 309 6.17 -10.68 13.48
N GLY A 310 5.00 -10.59 12.85
CA GLY A 310 3.76 -11.18 13.37
C GLY A 310 3.88 -12.69 13.61
N GLN A 311 4.41 -13.46 12.66
CA GLN A 311 4.61 -14.90 12.83
C GLN A 311 5.63 -15.21 13.94
N ASN A 312 6.76 -14.50 13.99
CA ASN A 312 7.79 -14.73 15.03
C ASN A 312 7.33 -14.26 16.41
N HIS A 313 6.51 -13.21 16.49
CA HIS A 313 5.88 -12.75 17.73
C HIS A 313 4.92 -13.82 18.29
N GLY A 314 4.05 -14.36 17.44
CA GLY A 314 3.19 -15.47 17.83
C GLY A 314 3.95 -16.73 18.26
N ALA A 315 5.11 -17.00 17.66
CA ALA A 315 5.99 -18.09 18.03
C ALA A 315 6.88 -17.80 19.26
N HIS A 316 6.75 -16.66 19.91
CA HIS A 316 7.57 -16.19 21.03
C HIS A 316 9.09 -16.17 20.72
N ARG A 317 9.45 -15.81 19.48
CA ARG A 317 10.84 -15.79 19.00
C ARG A 317 11.38 -14.36 18.90
N THR A 318 11.51 -13.67 20.03
CA THR A 318 12.05 -12.31 20.12
C THR A 318 13.48 -12.22 19.56
N ASP A 319 14.29 -13.28 19.74
CA ASP A 319 15.61 -13.42 19.12
C ASP A 319 15.58 -13.23 17.60
N ARG A 320 14.61 -13.89 16.94
CA ARG A 320 14.44 -13.81 15.49
C ARG A 320 13.87 -12.46 15.04
N ILE A 321 12.98 -11.85 15.84
CA ILE A 321 12.49 -10.50 15.55
C ILE A 321 13.66 -9.51 15.55
N LYS A 322 14.52 -9.53 16.57
CA LYS A 322 15.71 -8.67 16.65
C LYS A 322 16.67 -8.90 15.46
N GLN A 323 16.90 -10.16 15.09
CA GLN A 323 17.73 -10.46 13.92
C GLN A 323 17.05 -10.02 12.61
N GLY A 324 15.75 -10.25 12.45
CA GLY A 324 14.99 -9.83 11.27
C GLY A 324 14.97 -8.31 11.07
N ILE A 325 14.93 -7.53 12.15
CA ILE A 325 15.05 -6.07 12.07
C ILE A 325 16.43 -5.67 11.52
N LYS A 326 17.51 -6.29 12.01
CA LYS A 326 18.87 -6.03 11.51
C LYS A 326 18.97 -6.38 10.02
N ASP A 327 18.49 -7.56 9.65
CA ASP A 327 18.52 -8.06 8.28
C ASP A 327 17.64 -7.19 7.36
N GLY A 328 16.45 -6.78 7.82
CA GLY A 328 15.57 -5.86 7.11
C GLY A 328 16.20 -4.48 6.90
N CYS A 329 16.85 -3.93 7.92
CA CYS A 329 17.61 -2.69 7.77
C CYS A 329 18.74 -2.84 6.74
N THR A 330 19.46 -3.97 6.76
CA THR A 330 20.51 -4.25 5.78
C THR A 330 19.97 -4.32 4.35
N ILE A 331 18.84 -5.02 4.15
CA ILE A 331 18.17 -5.09 2.84
C ILE A 331 17.81 -3.68 2.36
N GLN A 332 17.16 -2.88 3.22
CA GLN A 332 16.72 -1.53 2.85
C GLN A 332 17.89 -0.60 2.55
N LEU A 333 18.92 -0.59 3.37
CA LEU A 333 20.09 0.26 3.14
C LEU A 333 20.82 -0.12 1.86
N THR A 334 21.00 -1.42 1.60
CA THR A 334 21.59 -1.90 0.35
C THR A 334 20.76 -1.47 -0.86
N TYR A 335 19.43 -1.61 -0.76
CA TYR A 335 18.52 -1.14 -1.81
C TYR A 335 18.58 0.37 -2.00
N CYS A 336 18.60 1.17 -0.91
CA CYS A 336 18.69 2.63 -0.99
C CYS A 336 19.96 3.10 -1.70
N VAL A 337 21.11 2.46 -1.40
CA VAL A 337 22.37 2.77 -2.09
C VAL A 337 22.27 2.40 -3.57
N ALA A 338 21.75 1.22 -3.89
CA ALA A 338 21.57 0.80 -5.29
C ALA A 338 20.61 1.76 -6.04
N ALA A 339 19.47 2.11 -5.44
CA ALA A 339 18.51 3.06 -6.00
C ALA A 339 19.13 4.46 -6.21
N TRP A 340 19.90 4.95 -5.23
CA TRP A 340 20.62 6.21 -5.37
C TRP A 340 21.60 6.19 -6.55
N VAL A 341 22.40 5.13 -6.68
CA VAL A 341 23.35 4.97 -7.80
C VAL A 341 22.59 4.93 -9.13
N VAL A 342 21.52 4.15 -9.22
CA VAL A 342 20.69 4.06 -10.45
C VAL A 342 20.12 5.44 -10.81
N ILE A 343 19.48 6.11 -9.84
CA ILE A 343 18.89 7.44 -10.07
C ILE A 343 19.95 8.46 -10.46
N PHE A 344 21.14 8.40 -9.88
CA PHE A 344 22.22 9.32 -10.21
C PHE A 344 22.53 9.32 -11.71
N PHE A 345 22.55 8.16 -12.37
CA PHE A 345 22.80 8.03 -13.80
C PHE A 345 21.54 8.19 -14.66
N VAL A 346 20.39 7.72 -14.19
CA VAL A 346 19.17 7.58 -14.99
C VAL A 346 18.28 8.83 -14.92
N LYS A 347 18.39 9.68 -13.89
CA LYS A 347 17.49 10.83 -13.67
C LYS A 347 17.33 11.76 -14.87
N PRO A 348 18.36 12.14 -15.67
CA PRO A 348 18.13 13.01 -16.82
C PRO A 348 17.26 12.35 -17.89
N TYR A 349 17.52 11.06 -18.15
CA TYR A 349 16.78 10.27 -19.14
C TYR A 349 15.34 10.00 -18.66
N ALA A 350 15.16 9.64 -17.41
CA ALA A 350 13.84 9.37 -16.83
C ALA A 350 12.97 10.63 -16.80
N VAL A 351 13.55 11.77 -16.44
CA VAL A 351 12.85 13.07 -16.48
C VAL A 351 12.51 13.46 -17.91
N GLY A 352 13.43 13.30 -18.86
CA GLY A 352 13.17 13.56 -20.29
C GLY A 352 12.06 12.67 -20.84
N LEU A 353 11.99 11.40 -20.44
CA LEU A 353 10.92 10.48 -20.86
C LEU A 353 9.54 10.92 -20.34
N VAL A 354 9.47 11.47 -19.12
CA VAL A 354 8.20 11.91 -18.50
C VAL A 354 7.76 13.27 -19.02
N LEU A 355 8.70 14.20 -19.20
CA LEU A 355 8.40 15.59 -19.54
C LEU A 355 8.47 15.90 -21.03
N GLY A 356 9.16 15.07 -21.84
CA GLY A 356 9.41 15.38 -23.26
C GLY A 356 10.17 16.70 -23.42
N ASP A 357 9.71 17.52 -24.35
CA ASP A 357 10.27 18.85 -24.68
C ASP A 357 9.76 19.96 -23.74
N ALA A 358 9.77 19.72 -22.42
CA ALA A 358 9.34 20.70 -21.43
C ALA A 358 10.39 21.80 -21.20
N ASP A 359 9.95 22.89 -20.55
CA ASP A 359 10.81 24.00 -20.14
C ASP A 359 12.05 23.48 -19.39
N PRO A 360 13.27 23.94 -19.76
CA PRO A 360 14.51 23.59 -19.06
C PRO A 360 14.46 23.80 -17.53
N ALA A 361 13.72 24.79 -17.05
CA ALA A 361 13.55 25.06 -15.63
C ALA A 361 12.75 23.95 -14.93
N VAL A 362 11.71 23.42 -15.56
CA VAL A 362 10.92 22.29 -15.05
C VAL A 362 11.78 21.03 -14.99
N THR A 363 12.53 20.76 -16.06
CA THR A 363 13.45 19.62 -16.13
C THR A 363 14.53 19.69 -15.06
N ALA A 364 15.17 20.85 -14.88
CA ALA A 364 16.16 21.06 -13.83
C ALA A 364 15.58 20.86 -12.43
N GLY A 365 14.38 21.36 -12.16
CA GLY A 365 13.67 21.18 -10.89
C GLY A 365 13.38 19.72 -10.59
N ALA A 366 12.89 18.94 -11.57
CA ALA A 366 12.62 17.50 -11.41
C ALA A 366 13.92 16.70 -11.15
N ILE A 367 15.01 17.02 -11.84
CA ILE A 367 16.34 16.42 -11.62
C ILE A 367 16.84 16.75 -10.21
N GLN A 368 16.69 18.00 -9.76
CA GLN A 368 17.07 18.45 -8.41
C GLN A 368 16.26 17.69 -7.34
N TYR A 369 14.93 17.56 -7.51
CA TYR A 369 14.07 16.79 -6.63
C TYR A 369 14.56 15.35 -6.48
N LEU A 370 14.79 14.65 -7.58
CA LEU A 370 15.26 13.27 -7.58
C LEU A 370 16.64 13.11 -6.93
N ALA A 371 17.54 14.07 -7.14
CA ALA A 371 18.86 14.06 -6.54
C ALA A 371 18.78 14.17 -5.00
N ILE A 372 17.98 15.09 -4.47
CA ILE A 372 17.78 15.28 -3.03
C ILE A 372 17.08 14.05 -2.42
N MET A 373 15.98 13.62 -3.04
CA MET A 373 15.17 12.52 -2.50
C MET A 373 15.93 11.20 -2.47
N SER A 374 16.62 10.84 -3.56
CA SER A 374 17.35 9.57 -3.64
C SER A 374 18.49 9.47 -2.63
N MET A 375 19.19 10.57 -2.35
CA MET A 375 20.25 10.62 -1.33
C MET A 375 19.71 10.34 0.08
N LEU A 376 18.44 10.69 0.34
CA LEU A 376 17.80 10.60 1.66
C LEU A 376 16.78 9.44 1.77
N PHE A 377 16.74 8.55 0.79
CA PHE A 377 15.87 7.36 0.80
C PHE A 377 16.10 6.43 1.99
N CYS A 378 17.30 6.44 2.58
CA CYS A 378 17.59 5.65 3.78
C CYS A 378 16.62 5.93 4.93
N PHE A 379 16.16 7.18 5.11
CA PHE A 379 15.16 7.51 6.13
C PHE A 379 13.82 6.83 5.86
N HIS A 380 13.37 6.85 4.60
CA HIS A 380 12.13 6.17 4.20
C HIS A 380 12.24 4.66 4.34
N GLY A 381 13.32 4.06 3.81
CA GLY A 381 13.54 2.62 3.90
C GLY A 381 13.58 2.10 5.35
N LEU A 382 14.34 2.76 6.23
CA LEU A 382 14.41 2.40 7.64
C LEU A 382 13.07 2.65 8.37
N LEU A 383 12.37 3.75 8.05
CA LEU A 383 11.02 4.00 8.58
C LEU A 383 10.08 2.84 8.26
N MET A 384 10.11 2.33 7.02
CA MET A 384 9.27 1.18 6.62
C MET A 384 9.57 -0.07 7.46
N ILE A 385 10.83 -0.34 7.78
CA ILE A 385 11.19 -1.48 8.66
C ILE A 385 10.64 -1.29 10.07
N PHE A 386 10.90 -0.14 10.72
CA PHE A 386 10.50 0.06 12.10
C PHE A 386 8.99 0.20 12.27
N ARG A 387 8.32 0.92 11.36
CA ARG A 387 6.86 1.09 11.37
C ARG A 387 6.14 -0.25 11.20
N ASN A 388 6.52 -1.03 10.20
CA ASN A 388 5.94 -2.34 9.96
C ASN A 388 6.31 -3.37 11.03
N THR A 389 7.44 -3.20 11.73
CA THR A 389 7.76 -3.98 12.93
C THR A 389 6.76 -3.68 14.05
N LEU A 390 6.41 -2.41 14.32
CA LEU A 390 5.37 -2.05 15.30
C LEU A 390 4.01 -2.63 14.92
N GLN A 391 3.64 -2.57 13.65
CA GLN A 391 2.40 -3.16 13.15
C GLN A 391 2.40 -4.69 13.35
N GLY A 392 3.49 -5.37 12.99
CA GLY A 392 3.63 -6.82 13.16
C GLY A 392 3.62 -7.29 14.63
N LEU A 393 4.04 -6.45 15.57
CA LEU A 393 3.90 -6.64 17.02
C LEU A 393 2.49 -6.31 17.54
N GLY A 394 1.56 -5.86 16.69
CA GLY A 394 0.21 -5.46 17.07
C GLY A 394 0.08 -4.04 17.63
N TYR A 395 1.13 -3.23 17.58
CA TYR A 395 1.14 -1.84 18.07
C TYR A 395 0.79 -0.83 16.96
N SER A 396 -0.31 -1.04 16.25
CA SER A 396 -0.73 -0.21 15.11
C SER A 396 -1.05 1.24 15.49
N VAL A 397 -1.47 1.50 16.74
CA VAL A 397 -1.70 2.86 17.24
C VAL A 397 -0.39 3.66 17.26
N GLN A 398 0.73 3.04 17.63
CA GLN A 398 2.04 3.70 17.60
C GLN A 398 2.50 3.96 16.16
N ALA A 399 2.15 3.08 15.23
CA ALA A 399 2.42 3.28 13.81
C ALA A 399 1.66 4.50 13.25
N ILE A 400 0.36 4.66 13.58
CA ILE A 400 -0.41 5.84 13.15
C ILE A 400 0.12 7.14 13.77
N ILE A 401 0.55 7.13 15.03
CA ILE A 401 1.17 8.31 15.66
C ILE A 401 2.40 8.74 14.86
N SER A 402 3.21 7.80 14.36
CA SER A 402 4.34 8.14 13.48
C SER A 402 3.88 8.78 12.17
N GLY A 403 2.75 8.31 11.59
CA GLY A 403 2.14 8.90 10.40
C GLY A 403 1.64 10.32 10.62
N VAL A 404 1.01 10.59 11.77
CA VAL A 404 0.60 11.94 12.16
C VAL A 404 1.82 12.84 12.37
N GLY A 405 2.90 12.34 12.99
CA GLY A 405 4.16 13.05 13.12
C GLY A 405 4.79 13.39 11.77
N GLU A 406 4.70 12.46 10.82
CA GLU A 406 5.13 12.68 9.43
C GLU A 406 4.29 13.75 8.72
N LEU A 407 2.97 13.74 8.90
CA LEU A 407 2.07 14.77 8.40
C LEU A 407 2.46 16.17 8.94
N ILE A 408 2.64 16.28 10.25
CA ILE A 408 3.06 17.54 10.90
C ILE A 408 4.43 17.97 10.38
N GLY A 409 5.39 17.05 10.29
CA GLY A 409 6.74 17.33 9.79
C GLY A 409 6.74 17.85 8.35
N ARG A 410 5.94 17.27 7.46
CA ARG A 410 5.75 17.73 6.08
C ARG A 410 5.13 19.13 6.03
N SER A 411 4.05 19.34 6.79
CA SER A 411 3.33 20.61 6.82
C SER A 411 4.22 21.75 7.32
N LEU A 412 4.92 21.53 8.43
CA LEU A 412 5.87 22.50 8.97
C LEU A 412 7.05 22.75 8.02
N GLY A 413 7.62 21.69 7.44
CA GLY A 413 8.69 21.78 6.47
C GLY A 413 8.30 22.58 5.23
N GLY A 414 7.10 22.33 4.68
CA GLY A 414 6.55 23.09 3.56
C GLY A 414 6.36 24.58 3.88
N LEU A 415 5.75 24.89 5.03
CA LEU A 415 5.56 26.27 5.48
C LEU A 415 6.88 26.99 5.73
N LEU A 416 7.85 26.33 6.36
CA LEU A 416 9.19 26.89 6.61
C LEU A 416 9.91 27.12 5.28
N ALA A 417 9.84 26.21 4.32
CA ALA A 417 10.48 26.36 3.02
C ALA A 417 10.04 27.64 2.30
N VAL A 418 8.73 27.94 2.36
CA VAL A 418 8.18 29.17 1.76
C VAL A 418 8.60 30.42 2.56
N LYS A 419 8.54 30.37 3.89
CA LYS A 419 8.82 31.55 4.75
C LYS A 419 10.31 31.90 4.89
N THR A 420 11.20 30.91 4.84
CA THR A 420 12.65 31.12 5.07
C THR A 420 13.44 31.40 3.79
N GLY A 421 12.76 31.45 2.64
CA GLY A 421 13.43 31.66 1.35
C GLY A 421 14.22 30.46 0.83
N LEU A 422 14.09 29.26 1.45
CA LEU A 422 14.67 28.00 0.93
C LEU A 422 14.00 27.56 -0.36
N GLY A 423 12.80 28.07 -0.66
CA GLY A 423 12.07 27.82 -1.87
C GLY A 423 11.87 26.32 -2.16
N TYR A 424 12.08 25.93 -3.42
CA TYR A 424 11.84 24.56 -3.88
C TYR A 424 12.74 23.51 -3.20
N VAL A 425 13.98 23.86 -2.84
CA VAL A 425 14.88 22.96 -2.10
C VAL A 425 14.31 22.61 -0.74
N GLY A 426 13.74 23.59 -0.03
CA GLY A 426 13.09 23.36 1.27
C GLY A 426 11.88 22.41 1.15
N ILE A 427 11.10 22.55 0.08
CA ILE A 427 10.01 21.60 -0.24
C ILE A 427 10.56 20.18 -0.44
N CYS A 428 11.63 20.02 -1.24
CA CYS A 428 12.25 18.72 -1.46
C CYS A 428 12.78 18.08 -0.17
N LEU A 429 13.25 18.87 0.79
CA LEU A 429 13.76 18.39 2.08
C LEU A 429 12.65 18.05 3.09
N SER A 430 11.44 18.58 2.91
CA SER A 430 10.33 18.40 3.87
C SER A 430 9.94 16.93 4.06
N ASN A 431 9.84 16.15 2.98
CA ASN A 431 9.53 14.72 3.05
C ASN A 431 10.64 13.92 3.78
N PRO A 432 11.92 14.00 3.39
CA PRO A 432 13.00 13.30 4.08
C PRO A 432 13.12 13.65 5.55
N PHE A 433 12.92 14.92 5.91
CA PHE A 433 12.92 15.36 7.29
C PHE A 433 11.80 14.72 8.10
N ALA A 434 10.58 14.70 7.56
CA ALA A 434 9.43 14.05 8.19
C ALA A 434 9.66 12.53 8.35
N TRP A 435 10.22 11.86 7.34
CA TRP A 435 10.60 10.44 7.44
C TRP A 435 11.65 10.18 8.51
N GLY A 436 12.65 11.07 8.63
CA GLY A 436 13.68 10.96 9.66
C GLY A 436 13.10 11.04 11.08
N LEU A 437 12.22 12.00 11.33
CA LEU A 437 11.53 12.13 12.63
C LEU A 437 10.65 10.91 12.94
N ALA A 438 9.85 10.49 11.98
CA ALA A 438 8.99 9.31 12.14
C ALA A 438 9.81 8.03 12.35
N MET A 439 10.93 7.87 11.64
CA MET A 439 11.87 6.76 11.80
C MET A 439 12.44 6.71 13.22
N LEU A 440 12.92 7.83 13.73
CA LEU A 440 13.47 7.91 15.09
C LEU A 440 12.42 7.55 16.14
N TYR A 441 11.20 8.05 15.98
CA TYR A 441 10.08 7.69 16.86
C TYR A 441 9.79 6.19 16.81
N CYS A 442 9.62 5.61 15.61
CA CYS A 442 9.35 4.18 15.46
C CYS A 442 10.50 3.32 16.01
N MET A 443 11.74 3.69 15.76
CA MET A 443 12.92 3.00 16.30
C MET A 443 12.94 3.03 17.83
N PHE A 444 12.62 4.17 18.45
CA PHE A 444 12.52 4.29 19.90
C PHE A 444 11.40 3.37 20.44
N MET A 445 10.21 3.40 19.81
CA MET A 445 9.07 2.58 20.22
C MET A 445 9.35 1.09 20.08
N VAL A 446 9.94 0.64 18.96
CA VAL A 446 10.34 -0.76 18.76
C VAL A 446 11.28 -1.22 19.88
N ARG A 447 12.32 -0.42 20.19
CA ARG A 447 13.25 -0.75 21.29
C ARG A 447 12.55 -0.85 22.64
N ARG A 448 11.59 0.05 22.90
CA ARG A 448 10.82 0.06 24.15
C ARG A 448 9.90 -1.17 24.25
N MET A 449 9.23 -1.56 23.17
CA MET A 449 8.30 -2.69 23.15
C MET A 449 9.04 -4.02 23.29
N LEU A 450 10.13 -4.21 22.54
CA LEU A 450 10.94 -5.44 22.63
C LEU A 450 11.55 -5.65 24.03
N LYS A 451 11.91 -4.57 24.75
CA LYS A 451 12.36 -4.67 26.15
C LYS A 451 11.27 -5.09 27.14
N ARG A 452 10.02 -5.02 26.78
CA ARG A 452 8.88 -5.47 27.62
C ARG A 452 8.53 -6.93 27.38
N GLU A 453 8.99 -7.47 26.25
CA GLU A 453 8.77 -8.86 25.86
C GLU A 453 9.94 -9.79 26.25
N ASP A 454 11.12 -9.23 26.52
CA ASP A 454 12.24 -9.92 27.18
C ASP A 454 11.99 -10.06 28.70
#